data_34088bfe01375d7bb3724ed3ac50a89f
#
_entry.id   34088bfe01375d7bb3724ed3ac50a89f
#
_cell.length_a   1.000
_cell.length_b   1.000
_cell.length_c   1.000
_cell.angle_alpha   90.00
_cell.angle_beta   90.00
_cell.angle_gamma   90.00
#
_symmetry.space_group_name_H-M   'P 1'
#
loop_
_entity.id
_entity.type
_entity.pdbx_description
1 polymer ?
#
loop_
_entity_poly.entity_id
_entity_poly.type
_entity_poly.pdbx_seq_one_letter_code
_entity_poly.pdbx_strand_id
1 'polypeptide(L)'
;MEHNVVIAGFGGQGVMLIGELLARAGMEEGKEVTWLPSYGPEQRGGTANCAVVVADEPIASPLLTEPQAAIVFNRQSFDKFEPVIEKGGLLVIDSTLIDRKASRADLDVVYIPATDIATELGNSKFTNMVLLGAYLGKINPISIASVHGALSVFLTGKKAALIEVNKKALQAGVDFVNKK
;
A
#
# COMPACT_ATOMS: atom_id res chain seq x y z
N MET A 1 -7.19 12.73 13.84
CA MET A 1 -6.24 12.79 12.70
C MET A 1 -6.78 11.86 11.62
N GLU A 2 -6.70 12.23 10.34
CA GLU A 2 -7.13 11.40 9.21
C GLU A 2 -5.95 11.14 8.28
N HIS A 3 -5.78 9.89 7.87
CA HIS A 3 -4.82 9.46 6.87
C HIS A 3 -5.55 8.75 5.74
N ASN A 4 -5.23 9.10 4.51
CA ASN A 4 -5.83 8.47 3.36
C ASN A 4 -4.79 8.11 2.29
N VAL A 5 -5.03 7.01 1.60
CA VAL A 5 -4.12 6.47 0.61
C VAL A 5 -4.87 5.78 -0.53
N VAL A 6 -4.39 5.99 -1.75
CA VAL A 6 -4.78 5.19 -2.91
C VAL A 6 -3.70 4.14 -3.18
N ILE A 7 -4.12 2.91 -3.35
CA ILE A 7 -3.26 1.77 -3.69
C ILE A 7 -3.66 1.32 -5.09
N ALA A 8 -2.72 1.29 -6.03
CA ALA A 8 -3.05 1.07 -7.43
C ALA A 8 -2.04 0.22 -8.19
N GLY A 9 -2.56 -0.70 -9.00
CA GLY A 9 -1.78 -1.63 -9.80
C GLY A 9 -2.65 -2.42 -10.78
N PHE A 10 -2.22 -3.63 -11.10
CA PHE A 10 -3.01 -4.58 -11.87
C PHE A 10 -3.66 -5.64 -10.98
N GLY A 11 -4.75 -6.22 -11.47
CA GLY A 11 -5.35 -7.40 -10.87
C GLY A 11 -4.31 -8.53 -10.72
N GLY A 12 -4.20 -9.10 -9.51
CA GLY A 12 -3.22 -10.13 -9.17
C GLY A 12 -1.95 -9.63 -8.48
N GLN A 13 -1.68 -8.32 -8.42
CA GLN A 13 -0.54 -7.75 -7.70
C GLN A 13 -0.75 -7.61 -6.18
N GLY A 14 -1.93 -7.98 -5.67
CA GLY A 14 -2.24 -7.91 -4.24
C GLY A 14 -2.60 -6.52 -3.73
N VAL A 15 -3.04 -5.62 -4.63
CA VAL A 15 -3.50 -4.26 -4.33
C VAL A 15 -4.63 -4.27 -3.30
N MET A 16 -5.67 -5.08 -3.54
CA MET A 16 -6.83 -5.18 -2.65
C MET A 16 -6.45 -5.76 -1.29
N LEU A 17 -5.59 -6.76 -1.26
CA LEU A 17 -5.17 -7.41 -0.02
C LEU A 17 -4.52 -6.41 0.96
N ILE A 18 -3.60 -5.58 0.49
CA ILE A 18 -2.96 -4.61 1.40
C ILE A 18 -3.89 -3.47 1.81
N GLY A 19 -4.85 -3.10 0.95
CA GLY A 19 -5.92 -2.18 1.33
C GLY A 19 -6.82 -2.74 2.43
N GLU A 20 -7.26 -3.99 2.29
CA GLU A 20 -8.04 -4.68 3.31
C GLU A 20 -7.25 -4.89 4.62
N LEU A 21 -5.95 -5.23 4.54
CA LEU A 21 -5.08 -5.35 5.71
C LEU A 21 -4.97 -4.03 6.47
N LEU A 22 -4.77 -2.93 5.74
CA LEU A 22 -4.68 -1.60 6.32
C LEU A 22 -5.99 -1.21 7.02
N ALA A 23 -7.13 -1.43 6.34
CA ALA A 23 -8.45 -1.18 6.88
C ALA A 23 -8.72 -2.02 8.13
N ARG A 24 -8.45 -3.34 8.07
CA ARG A 24 -8.64 -4.25 9.19
C ARG A 24 -7.81 -3.87 10.41
N ALA A 25 -6.53 -3.59 10.21
CA ALA A 25 -5.64 -3.19 11.27
C ALA A 25 -6.06 -1.86 11.91
N GLY A 26 -6.58 -0.90 11.13
CA GLY A 26 -7.17 0.33 11.66
C GLY A 26 -8.39 0.07 12.55
N MET A 27 -9.28 -0.83 12.11
CA MET A 27 -10.45 -1.24 12.92
C MET A 27 -10.03 -1.91 14.23
N GLU A 28 -8.98 -2.74 14.21
CA GLU A 28 -8.45 -3.40 15.42
C GLU A 28 -7.87 -2.40 16.42
N GLU A 29 -7.40 -1.23 15.97
CA GLU A 29 -6.98 -0.11 16.81
C GLU A 29 -8.14 0.82 17.24
N GLY A 30 -9.38 0.48 16.89
CA GLY A 30 -10.57 1.26 17.24
C GLY A 30 -10.72 2.54 16.43
N LYS A 31 -10.10 2.60 15.23
CA LYS A 31 -10.22 3.75 14.33
C LYS A 31 -11.42 3.62 13.40
N GLU A 32 -11.91 4.75 12.94
CA GLU A 32 -12.86 4.83 11.83
C GLU A 32 -12.12 4.50 10.52
N VAL A 33 -12.72 3.65 9.69
CA VAL A 33 -12.07 3.17 8.46
C VAL A 33 -13.06 3.10 7.31
N THR A 34 -12.61 3.52 6.13
CA THR A 34 -13.29 3.18 4.87
C THR A 34 -12.31 2.48 3.93
N TRP A 35 -12.81 1.50 3.20
CA TRP A 35 -12.10 0.82 2.12
C TRP A 35 -13.01 0.75 0.90
N LEU A 36 -12.59 1.38 -0.18
CA LEU A 36 -13.36 1.51 -1.42
C LEU A 36 -12.57 0.91 -2.58
N PRO A 37 -12.87 -0.34 -2.99
CA PRO A 37 -12.23 -0.96 -4.14
C PRO A 37 -12.80 -0.45 -5.47
N SER A 38 -11.95 -0.39 -6.50
CA SER A 38 -12.32 -0.08 -7.87
C SER A 38 -11.57 -1.00 -8.83
N TYR A 39 -12.31 -1.64 -9.73
CA TYR A 39 -11.78 -2.53 -10.74
C TYR A 39 -12.03 -1.96 -12.13
N GLY A 40 -11.08 -2.17 -13.04
CA GLY A 40 -11.33 -2.00 -14.47
C GLY A 40 -12.28 -3.08 -15.01
N PRO A 41 -12.72 -2.97 -16.27
CA PRO A 41 -13.64 -3.94 -16.89
C PRO A 41 -13.05 -5.35 -17.02
N GLU A 42 -11.72 -5.48 -16.97
CA GLU A 42 -11.01 -6.75 -17.07
C GLU A 42 -10.55 -7.22 -15.68
N GLN A 43 -10.98 -8.42 -15.26
CA GLN A 43 -10.66 -8.96 -13.94
C GLN A 43 -9.19 -9.42 -13.78
N ARG A 44 -8.51 -9.79 -14.88
CA ARG A 44 -7.10 -10.21 -14.87
C ARG A 44 -6.28 -9.32 -15.80
N GLY A 45 -5.20 -8.75 -15.26
CA GLY A 45 -4.35 -7.82 -16.00
C GLY A 45 -4.96 -6.43 -16.22
N GLY A 46 -6.24 -6.22 -15.84
CA GLY A 46 -6.88 -4.92 -15.84
C GLY A 46 -6.47 -4.07 -14.63
N THR A 47 -6.77 -2.79 -14.70
CA THR A 47 -6.48 -1.85 -13.61
C THR A 47 -7.25 -2.21 -12.35
N ALA A 48 -6.57 -2.20 -11.22
CA ALA A 48 -7.17 -2.39 -9.90
C ALA A 48 -6.64 -1.31 -8.96
N ASN A 49 -7.52 -0.65 -8.24
CA ASN A 49 -7.11 0.29 -7.19
C ASN A 49 -8.11 0.28 -6.04
N CYS A 50 -7.67 0.69 -4.88
CA CYS A 50 -8.55 0.95 -3.75
C CYS A 50 -8.12 2.22 -3.03
N ALA A 51 -9.12 2.90 -2.46
CA ALA A 51 -8.93 4.00 -1.53
C ALA A 51 -9.13 3.49 -0.11
N VAL A 52 -8.24 3.85 0.80
CA VAL A 52 -8.36 3.56 2.23
C VAL A 52 -8.25 4.85 3.01
N VAL A 53 -9.18 5.08 3.91
CA VAL A 53 -9.13 6.17 4.89
C VAL A 53 -9.09 5.56 6.28
N VAL A 54 -8.18 6.04 7.12
CA VAL A 54 -8.06 5.66 8.54
C VAL A 54 -8.09 6.94 9.36
N ALA A 55 -9.05 7.08 10.27
CA ALA A 55 -9.27 8.29 11.02
C ALA A 55 -9.59 8.04 12.50
N ASP A 56 -9.34 9.05 13.33
CA ASP A 56 -9.73 9.03 14.76
C ASP A 56 -11.18 9.48 14.96
N GLU A 57 -11.80 10.09 13.93
CA GLU A 57 -13.16 10.63 13.95
C GLU A 57 -13.96 10.12 12.73
N PRO A 58 -15.30 10.23 12.74
CA PRO A 58 -16.14 9.77 11.64
C PRO A 58 -15.74 10.35 10.29
N ILE A 59 -15.61 9.48 9.30
CA ILE A 59 -15.16 9.81 7.93
C ILE A 59 -16.32 10.38 7.14
N ALA A 60 -16.17 11.60 6.61
CA ALA A 60 -17.20 12.27 5.85
C ALA A 60 -17.43 11.66 4.45
N SER A 61 -16.40 11.15 3.81
CA SER A 61 -16.48 10.55 2.46
C SER A 61 -15.40 9.49 2.24
N PRO A 62 -15.74 8.33 1.65
CA PRO A 62 -14.75 7.35 1.22
C PRO A 62 -14.08 7.71 -0.13
N LEU A 63 -14.60 8.72 -0.84
CA LEU A 63 -14.09 9.14 -2.15
C LEU A 63 -12.92 10.09 -1.96
N LEU A 64 -11.78 9.76 -2.57
CA LEU A 64 -10.57 10.56 -2.55
C LEU A 64 -10.36 11.21 -3.92
N THR A 65 -10.43 12.53 -3.98
CA THR A 65 -10.09 13.32 -5.17
C THR A 65 -8.63 13.77 -5.17
N GLU A 66 -8.10 14.07 -4.00
CA GLU A 66 -6.73 14.47 -3.75
C GLU A 66 -6.17 13.65 -2.59
N PRO A 67 -5.69 12.40 -2.83
CA PRO A 67 -5.18 11.55 -1.78
C PRO A 67 -3.88 12.10 -1.16
N GLN A 68 -3.73 11.95 0.16
CA GLN A 68 -2.50 12.30 0.89
C GLN A 68 -1.33 11.38 0.49
N ALA A 69 -1.63 10.16 0.10
CA ALA A 69 -0.61 9.21 -0.35
C ALA A 69 -1.10 8.34 -1.51
N ALA A 70 -0.15 7.88 -2.31
CA ALA A 70 -0.39 6.83 -3.30
C ALA A 70 0.71 5.76 -3.23
N ILE A 71 0.30 4.49 -3.34
CA ILE A 71 1.19 3.33 -3.52
C ILE A 71 0.94 2.79 -4.92
N VAL A 72 1.95 2.84 -5.78
CA VAL A 72 1.80 2.46 -7.18
C VAL A 72 2.71 1.30 -7.57
N PHE A 73 2.12 0.28 -8.20
CA PHE A 73 2.77 -0.98 -8.57
C PHE A 73 3.23 -1.03 -10.02
N ASN A 74 2.70 -0.14 -10.86
CA ASN A 74 3.00 -0.13 -12.29
C ASN A 74 2.92 1.28 -12.86
N ARG A 75 3.44 1.43 -14.08
CA ARG A 75 3.53 2.71 -14.75
C ARG A 75 2.18 3.38 -15.01
N GLN A 76 1.15 2.60 -15.39
CA GLN A 76 -0.18 3.15 -15.65
C GLN A 76 -0.78 3.77 -14.39
N SER A 77 -0.62 3.10 -13.24
CA SER A 77 -1.05 3.62 -11.94
C SER A 77 -0.25 4.85 -11.53
N PHE A 78 1.06 4.87 -11.80
CA PHE A 78 1.91 6.02 -11.58
C PHE A 78 1.41 7.23 -12.38
N ASP A 79 1.23 7.08 -13.71
CA ASP A 79 0.78 8.15 -14.60
C ASP A 79 -0.62 8.69 -14.21
N LYS A 80 -1.48 7.82 -13.66
CA LYS A 80 -2.84 8.19 -13.24
C LYS A 80 -2.85 8.94 -11.91
N PHE A 81 -2.08 8.51 -10.91
CA PHE A 81 -2.23 8.97 -9.54
C PHE A 81 -1.22 10.04 -9.13
N GLU A 82 -0.02 10.10 -9.72
CA GLU A 82 0.94 11.18 -9.44
C GLU A 82 0.32 12.58 -9.54
N PRO A 83 -0.47 12.91 -10.60
CA PRO A 83 -1.01 14.26 -10.75
C PRO A 83 -2.02 14.69 -9.69
N VAL A 84 -2.70 13.72 -9.05
CA VAL A 84 -3.83 13.98 -8.15
C VAL A 84 -3.48 13.89 -6.66
N ILE A 85 -2.25 13.50 -6.31
CA ILE A 85 -1.79 13.52 -4.92
C ILE A 85 -1.80 14.96 -4.40
N GLU A 86 -2.23 15.18 -3.16
CA GLU A 86 -2.20 16.50 -2.54
C GLU A 86 -0.78 17.08 -2.50
N LYS A 87 -0.67 18.39 -2.40
CA LYS A 87 0.63 19.07 -2.31
C LYS A 87 1.38 18.64 -1.05
N GLY A 88 2.63 18.19 -1.21
CA GLY A 88 3.44 17.68 -0.11
C GLY A 88 3.13 16.22 0.26
N GLY A 89 2.23 15.57 -0.46
CA GLY A 89 1.84 14.19 -0.21
C GLY A 89 2.93 13.17 -0.55
N LEU A 90 2.67 11.92 -0.19
CA LEU A 90 3.61 10.80 -0.33
C LEU A 90 3.29 9.97 -1.59
N LEU A 91 4.33 9.65 -2.36
CA LEU A 91 4.24 8.71 -3.48
C LEU A 91 5.24 7.56 -3.28
N VAL A 92 4.72 6.33 -3.07
CA VAL A 92 5.53 5.11 -2.96
C VAL A 92 5.50 4.36 -4.28
N ILE A 93 6.67 4.10 -4.85
CA ILE A 93 6.85 3.54 -6.20
C ILE A 93 7.67 2.26 -6.14
N ASP A 94 7.19 1.19 -6.78
CA ASP A 94 8.05 0.03 -7.06
C ASP A 94 9.04 0.38 -8.19
N SER A 95 10.26 0.74 -7.82
CA SER A 95 11.28 1.17 -8.76
C SER A 95 11.88 0.02 -9.60
N THR A 96 11.59 -1.24 -9.26
CA THR A 96 11.94 -2.38 -10.12
C THR A 96 11.10 -2.40 -11.40
N LEU A 97 9.82 -2.04 -11.30
CA LEU A 97 8.88 -2.09 -12.43
C LEU A 97 8.62 -0.72 -13.07
N ILE A 98 8.92 0.37 -12.36
CA ILE A 98 8.70 1.74 -12.82
C ILE A 98 10.04 2.46 -12.89
N ASP A 99 10.57 2.61 -14.09
CA ASP A 99 11.86 3.23 -14.41
C ASP A 99 11.76 4.77 -14.55
N ARG A 100 10.60 5.35 -14.21
CA ARG A 100 10.30 6.77 -14.36
C ARG A 100 10.45 7.53 -13.04
N LYS A 101 10.98 8.74 -13.14
CA LYS A 101 11.01 9.68 -12.03
C LYS A 101 9.72 10.49 -11.96
N ALA A 102 9.31 10.84 -10.76
CA ALA A 102 8.19 11.76 -10.54
C ALA A 102 8.49 13.13 -11.20
N SER A 103 7.48 13.68 -11.82
CA SER A 103 7.55 15.01 -12.45
C SER A 103 7.28 16.12 -11.44
N ARG A 104 6.55 15.82 -10.37
CA ARG A 104 6.18 16.74 -9.31
C ARG A 104 7.28 16.81 -8.24
N ALA A 105 7.89 17.99 -8.10
CA ALA A 105 8.96 18.26 -7.14
C ALA A 105 8.44 18.53 -5.70
N ASP A 106 7.12 18.70 -5.56
CA ASP A 106 6.47 18.98 -4.28
C ASP A 106 6.06 17.72 -3.50
N LEU A 107 6.26 16.52 -4.07
CA LEU A 107 5.93 15.25 -3.42
C LEU A 107 7.11 14.68 -2.63
N ASP A 108 6.83 14.02 -1.50
CA ASP A 108 7.77 13.08 -0.88
C ASP A 108 7.70 11.77 -1.67
N VAL A 109 8.77 11.41 -2.37
CA VAL A 109 8.78 10.23 -3.25
C VAL A 109 9.71 9.17 -2.72
N VAL A 110 9.16 7.97 -2.50
CA VAL A 110 9.92 6.77 -2.12
C VAL A 110 10.06 5.86 -3.34
N TYR A 111 11.26 5.76 -3.88
CA TYR A 111 11.63 4.77 -4.90
C TYR A 111 12.20 3.54 -4.20
N ILE A 112 11.39 2.50 -4.04
CA ILE A 112 11.81 1.25 -3.42
C ILE A 112 11.80 0.12 -4.44
N PRO A 113 12.90 -0.67 -4.58
CA PRO A 113 12.95 -1.82 -5.48
C PRO A 113 12.17 -2.99 -4.87
N ALA A 114 10.86 -2.82 -4.72
CA ALA A 114 10.01 -3.71 -3.92
C ALA A 114 9.91 -5.11 -4.50
N THR A 115 9.85 -5.23 -5.83
CA THR A 115 9.83 -6.53 -6.51
C THR A 115 11.16 -7.28 -6.35
N ASP A 116 12.31 -6.59 -6.39
CA ASP A 116 13.61 -7.23 -6.17
C ASP A 116 13.73 -7.70 -4.71
N ILE A 117 13.40 -6.84 -3.75
CA ILE A 117 13.39 -7.20 -2.31
C ILE A 117 12.48 -8.42 -2.07
N ALA A 118 11.29 -8.44 -2.63
CA ALA A 118 10.37 -9.56 -2.49
C ALA A 118 10.92 -10.85 -3.11
N THR A 119 11.60 -10.75 -4.24
CA THR A 119 12.25 -11.88 -4.93
C THR A 119 13.37 -12.47 -4.10
N GLU A 120 14.19 -11.63 -3.46
CA GLU A 120 15.24 -12.06 -2.54
C GLU A 120 14.68 -12.79 -1.30
N LEU A 121 13.45 -12.44 -0.87
CA LEU A 121 12.72 -13.14 0.19
C LEU A 121 12.05 -14.44 -0.29
N GLY A 122 12.20 -14.79 -1.56
CA GLY A 122 11.78 -16.05 -2.14
C GLY A 122 10.64 -15.99 -3.16
N ASN A 123 9.87 -14.89 -3.23
CA ASN A 123 8.79 -14.77 -4.22
C ASN A 123 8.36 -13.30 -4.43
N SER A 124 8.34 -12.87 -5.70
CA SER A 124 7.86 -11.54 -6.09
C SER A 124 6.40 -11.23 -5.69
N LYS A 125 5.62 -12.24 -5.32
CA LYS A 125 4.25 -12.03 -4.80
C LYS A 125 4.20 -11.26 -3.48
N PHE A 126 5.32 -11.14 -2.78
CA PHE A 126 5.40 -10.35 -1.54
C PHE A 126 5.70 -8.86 -1.77
N THR A 127 5.81 -8.41 -3.03
CA THR A 127 6.01 -6.99 -3.41
C THR A 127 5.00 -6.06 -2.73
N ASN A 128 3.75 -6.48 -2.67
CA ASN A 128 2.68 -5.71 -2.01
C ASN A 128 2.98 -5.43 -0.54
N MET A 129 3.54 -6.40 0.19
CA MET A 129 3.89 -6.22 1.60
C MET A 129 5.10 -5.30 1.79
N VAL A 130 6.07 -5.36 0.88
CA VAL A 130 7.23 -4.45 0.89
C VAL A 130 6.76 -3.00 0.67
N LEU A 131 5.87 -2.77 -0.31
CA LEU A 131 5.30 -1.44 -0.58
C LEU A 131 4.45 -0.92 0.58
N LEU A 132 3.61 -1.78 1.19
CA LEU A 132 2.85 -1.42 2.38
C LEU A 132 3.79 -1.05 3.54
N GLY A 133 4.86 -1.80 3.73
CA GLY A 133 5.88 -1.51 4.74
C GLY A 133 6.54 -0.15 4.54
N ALA A 134 6.88 0.20 3.30
CA ALA A 134 7.46 1.51 2.98
C ALA A 134 6.47 2.66 3.31
N TYR A 135 5.18 2.48 2.99
CA TYR A 135 4.14 3.43 3.36
C TYR A 135 4.01 3.59 4.89
N LEU A 136 3.92 2.48 5.61
CA LEU A 136 3.79 2.50 7.07
C LEU A 136 5.02 3.10 7.76
N GLY A 137 6.22 2.86 7.24
CA GLY A 137 7.45 3.45 7.77
C GLY A 137 7.53 4.97 7.60
N LYS A 138 6.78 5.54 6.63
CA LYS A 138 6.70 6.99 6.36
C LYS A 138 5.58 7.69 7.12
N ILE A 139 4.37 7.14 7.06
CA ILE A 139 3.15 7.80 7.57
C ILE A 139 2.75 7.27 8.93
N ASN A 140 2.90 5.95 9.16
CA ASN A 140 2.55 5.26 10.40
C ASN A 140 1.12 5.55 10.91
N PRO A 141 0.08 5.40 10.07
CA PRO A 141 -1.31 5.67 10.45
C PRO A 141 -1.86 4.63 11.44
N ILE A 142 -1.27 3.45 11.44
CA ILE A 142 -1.54 2.31 12.31
C ILE A 142 -0.24 1.59 12.67
N SER A 143 -0.24 0.83 13.75
CA SER A 143 0.94 0.09 14.18
C SER A 143 1.24 -1.12 13.27
N ILE A 144 2.51 -1.44 13.11
CA ILE A 144 2.95 -2.66 12.40
C ILE A 144 2.42 -3.91 13.12
N ALA A 145 2.31 -3.86 14.44
CA ALA A 145 1.77 -4.98 15.23
C ALA A 145 0.32 -5.30 14.84
N SER A 146 -0.52 -4.29 14.63
CA SER A 146 -1.92 -4.47 14.19
C SER A 146 -2.00 -5.05 12.76
N VAL A 147 -1.09 -4.64 11.86
CA VAL A 147 -0.99 -5.27 10.52
C VAL A 147 -0.58 -6.74 10.63
N HIS A 148 0.34 -7.08 11.54
CA HIS A 148 0.72 -8.47 11.80
C HIS A 148 -0.46 -9.30 12.35
N GLY A 149 -1.28 -8.71 13.22
CA GLY A 149 -2.53 -9.31 13.72
C GLY A 149 -3.49 -9.59 12.57
N ALA A 150 -3.76 -8.59 11.75
CA ALA A 150 -4.63 -8.71 10.59
C ALA A 150 -4.15 -9.79 9.59
N LEU A 151 -2.84 -9.90 9.33
CA LEU A 151 -2.28 -10.97 8.50
C LEU A 151 -2.69 -12.37 8.97
N SER A 152 -2.70 -12.59 10.28
CA SER A 152 -3.08 -13.90 10.88
C SER A 152 -4.55 -14.24 10.66
N VAL A 153 -5.40 -13.25 10.46
CA VAL A 153 -6.82 -13.43 10.11
C VAL A 153 -7.00 -13.76 8.63
N PHE A 154 -6.23 -13.09 7.75
CA PHE A 154 -6.33 -13.30 6.29
C PHE A 154 -5.63 -14.58 5.82
N LEU A 155 -4.54 -14.96 6.44
CA LEU A 155 -3.71 -16.10 6.04
C LEU A 155 -3.98 -17.31 6.94
N THR A 156 -5.10 -17.98 6.71
CA THR A 156 -5.53 -19.16 7.46
C THR A 156 -5.24 -20.47 6.74
N GLY A 157 -5.31 -21.59 7.44
CA GLY A 157 -5.13 -22.93 6.89
C GLY A 157 -3.75 -23.09 6.22
N LYS A 158 -3.71 -23.56 4.99
CA LYS A 158 -2.45 -23.75 4.23
C LYS A 158 -1.68 -22.44 3.98
N LYS A 159 -2.36 -21.29 4.00
CA LYS A 159 -1.73 -20.00 3.82
C LYS A 159 -1.04 -19.48 5.09
N ALA A 160 -1.30 -20.06 6.25
CA ALA A 160 -0.67 -19.65 7.51
C ALA A 160 0.87 -19.77 7.45
N ALA A 161 1.42 -20.69 6.66
CA ALA A 161 2.85 -20.82 6.42
C ALA A 161 3.48 -19.57 5.76
N LEU A 162 2.67 -18.70 5.16
CA LEU A 162 3.13 -17.47 4.52
C LEU A 162 3.17 -16.26 5.46
N ILE A 163 2.66 -16.38 6.69
CA ILE A 163 2.58 -15.26 7.64
C ILE A 163 3.97 -14.67 7.89
N GLU A 164 4.93 -15.51 8.25
CA GLU A 164 6.26 -15.04 8.63
C GLU A 164 7.03 -14.36 7.49
N VAL A 165 6.90 -14.87 6.26
CA VAL A 165 7.55 -14.22 5.11
C VAL A 165 6.85 -12.90 4.74
N ASN A 166 5.53 -12.80 4.89
CA ASN A 166 4.80 -11.53 4.71
C ASN A 166 5.21 -10.49 5.76
N LYS A 167 5.39 -10.89 7.02
CA LYS A 167 5.92 -10.00 8.08
C LYS A 167 7.33 -9.52 7.75
N LYS A 168 8.21 -10.41 7.25
CA LYS A 168 9.57 -10.05 6.82
C LYS A 168 9.55 -9.06 5.65
N ALA A 169 8.66 -9.27 4.68
CA ALA A 169 8.51 -8.38 3.54
C ALA A 169 8.03 -6.98 3.96
N LEU A 170 7.04 -6.93 4.86
CA LEU A 170 6.57 -5.67 5.46
C LEU A 170 7.73 -4.95 6.17
N GLN A 171 8.46 -5.66 7.03
CA GLN A 171 9.57 -5.09 7.78
C GLN A 171 10.68 -4.58 6.86
N ALA A 172 10.99 -5.31 5.77
CA ALA A 172 11.98 -4.86 4.77
C ALA A 172 11.59 -3.51 4.14
N GLY A 173 10.30 -3.29 3.88
CA GLY A 173 9.79 -2.00 3.41
C GLY A 173 9.97 -0.87 4.44
N VAL A 174 9.64 -1.15 5.71
CA VAL A 174 9.84 -0.21 6.83
C VAL A 174 11.32 0.14 6.98
N ASP A 175 12.18 -0.86 7.00
CA ASP A 175 13.63 -0.68 7.18
C ASP A 175 14.24 0.12 6.02
N PHE A 176 13.74 -0.06 4.80
CA PHE A 176 14.23 0.66 3.63
C PHE A 176 14.07 2.17 3.78
N VAL A 177 12.92 2.64 4.25
CA VAL A 177 12.65 4.08 4.41
C VAL A 177 13.32 4.68 5.65
N ASN A 178 13.61 3.85 6.66
CA ASN A 178 14.24 4.29 7.91
C ASN A 178 15.79 4.32 7.84
N LYS A 179 16.39 3.70 6.82
CA LYS A 179 17.86 3.69 6.61
C LYS A 179 18.41 4.95 5.92
N LYS A 180 17.57 5.92 5.60
CA LYS A 180 17.99 7.17 4.94
C LYS A 180 18.22 8.29 5.92
#